data_69d4579dda82a3eaa379587f39d9bd49
#
_entry.id   69d4579dda82a3eaa379587f39d9bd49
#
_cell.length_a   1.000
_cell.length_b   1.000
_cell.length_c   1.000
_cell.angle_alpha   90.00
_cell.angle_beta   90.00
_cell.angle_gamma   90.00
#
_symmetry.space_group_name_H-M   'P 1'
#
loop_
_entity.id
_entity.type
_entity.pdbx_description
1 polymer ?
#
loop_
_entity_poly.entity_id
_entity_poly.type
_entity_poly.pdbx_seq_one_letter_code
_entity_poly.pdbx_strand_id
1 'polypeptide(L)'
;MVKADIIIAGGGASGLSLACRLAESIELKDKSIIIIDKDSKSTNDRTWCFWEKDESYFESIIFHKWQNLRIDGEGEVLTRNIKPYSYKMLRAQDFYQFAKDKLGNNKNIKWVHADITKIYTENNVAHVVTNEGEFTAAWCFSSIPYQKIDKINNLYLDQHFKGWFIKTKKPTFNAKEAHFMDFRTPQKDETRFLYVLPYNENEALVEIAVFSRIHLSENQYQSIIEVYLENHWNLKREDYVINHEETGNIPMTDASFKEVEGRTIYIGMAGGDTRSSTGYTFINIQRRVERIVKALEIGGNPGNTLRFNRFHWYDKVLLRVLEEKTYPGEQLFMRLFKRNPIHRILAFLQGESGMLMEIRVMQTAPLKEFISSAMSVLMHSKINRRD
;
A
#
# COMPACT_ATOMS: atom_id res chain seq x y z
N MET A 1 -33.95 2.45 10.54
CA MET A 1 -32.84 3.32 10.04
C MET A 1 -32.06 3.84 11.24
N VAL A 2 -30.76 3.59 11.28
CA VAL A 2 -29.89 4.02 12.37
C VAL A 2 -29.09 5.24 11.89
N LYS A 3 -29.08 6.33 12.69
CA LYS A 3 -28.41 7.60 12.32
C LYS A 3 -27.14 7.80 13.12
N ALA A 4 -26.10 8.32 12.46
CA ALA A 4 -24.84 8.76 13.07
C ALA A 4 -24.35 10.09 12.47
N ASP A 5 -23.31 10.69 13.01
CA ASP A 5 -22.62 11.81 12.38
C ASP A 5 -21.71 11.30 11.24
N ILE A 6 -21.04 10.18 11.48
CA ILE A 6 -20.04 9.60 10.55
C ILE A 6 -20.28 8.10 10.42
N ILE A 7 -20.22 7.61 9.18
CA ILE A 7 -20.10 6.17 8.89
C ILE A 7 -18.73 5.90 8.28
N ILE A 8 -18.06 4.85 8.76
CA ILE A 8 -16.84 4.30 8.17
C ILE A 8 -17.18 2.94 7.57
N ALA A 9 -17.21 2.88 6.26
CA ALA A 9 -17.50 1.69 5.48
C ALA A 9 -16.19 0.98 5.11
N GLY A 10 -15.90 -0.10 5.84
CA GLY A 10 -14.67 -0.88 5.78
C GLY A 10 -13.72 -0.59 6.94
N GLY A 11 -13.48 -1.60 7.77
CA GLY A 11 -12.59 -1.59 8.94
C GLY A 11 -11.15 -2.03 8.63
N GLY A 12 -10.63 -1.67 7.45
CA GLY A 12 -9.22 -1.90 7.08
C GLY A 12 -8.31 -0.76 7.55
N ALA A 13 -7.07 -0.72 7.02
CA ALA A 13 -6.05 0.28 7.41
C ALA A 13 -6.57 1.72 7.37
N SER A 14 -7.26 2.12 6.31
CA SER A 14 -7.74 3.50 6.16
C SER A 14 -8.91 3.82 7.08
N GLY A 15 -9.90 2.92 7.17
CA GLY A 15 -11.08 3.13 8.02
C GLY A 15 -10.73 3.19 9.49
N LEU A 16 -9.93 2.25 10.00
CA LEU A 16 -9.53 2.22 11.41
C LEU A 16 -8.52 3.33 11.76
N SER A 17 -7.61 3.69 10.84
CA SER A 17 -6.74 4.86 11.04
C SER A 17 -7.55 6.14 11.20
N LEU A 18 -8.63 6.29 10.42
CA LEU A 18 -9.54 7.43 10.53
C LEU A 18 -10.32 7.37 11.85
N ALA A 19 -10.92 6.22 12.18
CA ALA A 19 -11.69 6.06 13.41
C ALA A 19 -10.88 6.40 14.66
N CYS A 20 -9.64 5.90 14.75
CA CYS A 20 -8.75 6.16 15.88
C CYS A 20 -8.46 7.64 16.06
N ARG A 21 -8.16 8.37 14.98
CA ARG A 21 -7.86 9.81 15.06
C ARG A 21 -9.10 10.65 15.32
N LEU A 22 -10.26 10.27 14.80
CA LEU A 22 -11.52 10.92 15.12
C LEU A 22 -11.86 10.78 16.62
N ALA A 23 -11.63 9.61 17.19
CA ALA A 23 -11.88 9.33 18.59
C ALA A 23 -10.98 10.12 19.55
N GLU A 24 -9.79 10.52 19.11
CA GLU A 24 -8.82 11.30 19.89
C GLU A 24 -8.96 12.82 19.71
N SER A 25 -9.60 13.25 18.64
CA SER A 25 -9.79 14.67 18.39
C SER A 25 -10.71 15.29 19.44
N ILE A 26 -10.26 16.35 20.09
CA ILE A 26 -11.02 17.07 21.12
C ILE A 26 -12.31 17.64 20.53
N GLU A 27 -12.24 18.14 19.29
CA GLU A 27 -13.33 18.77 18.56
C GLU A 27 -14.37 17.76 18.04
N LEU A 28 -13.96 16.50 17.85
CA LEU A 28 -14.78 15.46 17.22
C LEU A 28 -15.16 14.30 18.17
N LYS A 29 -14.66 14.29 19.40
CA LYS A 29 -14.85 13.19 20.37
C LYS A 29 -16.31 12.87 20.70
N ASP A 30 -17.20 13.87 20.57
CA ASP A 30 -18.64 13.72 20.83
C ASP A 30 -19.44 13.28 19.60
N LYS A 31 -18.78 13.11 18.43
CA LYS A 31 -19.41 12.64 17.22
C LYS A 31 -19.74 11.14 17.31
N SER A 32 -20.95 10.81 16.91
CA SER A 32 -21.37 9.43 16.78
C SER A 32 -20.77 8.79 15.50
N ILE A 33 -20.07 7.67 15.65
CA ILE A 33 -19.38 6.98 14.56
C ILE A 33 -19.91 5.55 14.47
N ILE A 34 -20.26 5.11 13.27
CA ILE A 34 -20.56 3.70 12.99
C ILE A 34 -19.47 3.14 12.08
N ILE A 35 -18.80 2.08 12.50
CA ILE A 35 -17.82 1.34 11.71
C ILE A 35 -18.52 0.07 11.22
N ILE A 36 -18.60 -0.13 9.90
CA ILE A 36 -19.26 -1.28 9.28
C ILE A 36 -18.20 -2.08 8.50
N ASP A 37 -18.03 -3.33 8.85
CA ASP A 37 -17.18 -4.28 8.11
C ASP A 37 -17.78 -5.69 8.21
N LYS A 38 -17.62 -6.49 7.15
CA LYS A 38 -18.02 -7.89 7.14
C LYS A 38 -17.07 -8.83 7.86
N ASP A 39 -15.85 -8.38 8.12
CA ASP A 39 -14.78 -9.15 8.76
C ASP A 39 -14.58 -8.70 10.20
N SER A 40 -14.39 -9.65 11.11
CA SER A 40 -14.18 -9.39 12.54
C SER A 40 -12.82 -8.79 12.88
N LYS A 41 -11.90 -8.72 11.91
CA LYS A 41 -10.52 -8.21 12.08
C LYS A 41 -9.79 -8.88 13.25
N SER A 42 -9.77 -10.20 13.22
CA SER A 42 -9.17 -11.04 14.29
C SER A 42 -7.92 -11.81 13.85
N THR A 43 -7.56 -11.74 12.57
CA THR A 43 -6.45 -12.49 11.99
C THR A 43 -5.35 -11.58 11.46
N ASN A 44 -4.15 -12.12 11.29
CA ASN A 44 -3.06 -11.41 10.61
C ASN A 44 -3.18 -11.61 9.09
N ASP A 45 -4.19 -10.97 8.49
CA ASP A 45 -4.53 -11.15 7.08
C ASP A 45 -3.61 -10.42 6.11
N ARG A 46 -2.74 -9.53 6.61
CA ARG A 46 -1.76 -8.78 5.83
C ARG A 46 -0.68 -8.12 6.67
N THR A 47 0.39 -7.73 6.01
CA THR A 47 1.52 -7.01 6.60
C THR A 47 1.74 -5.71 5.84
N TRP A 48 1.89 -4.60 6.54
CA TRP A 48 2.26 -3.32 5.94
C TRP A 48 3.73 -3.03 6.22
N CYS A 49 4.50 -2.90 5.16
CA CYS A 49 5.88 -2.45 5.24
C CYS A 49 6.02 -1.07 4.61
N PHE A 50 6.64 -0.14 5.31
CA PHE A 50 6.78 1.25 4.91
C PHE A 50 8.02 1.87 5.56
N TRP A 51 8.42 3.04 5.08
CA TRP A 51 9.51 3.78 5.70
C TRP A 51 9.08 5.20 6.07
N GLU A 52 9.62 5.69 7.14
CA GLU A 52 9.42 7.06 7.62
C GLU A 52 10.63 7.54 8.43
N LYS A 53 10.75 8.86 8.59
CA LYS A 53 11.88 9.48 9.28
C LYS A 53 11.69 9.55 10.78
N ASP A 54 10.47 9.86 11.17
CA ASP A 54 10.09 10.14 12.54
C ASP A 54 9.21 9.02 13.11
N GLU A 55 8.92 9.08 14.38
CA GLU A 55 7.94 8.20 15.01
C GLU A 55 6.53 8.55 14.52
N SER A 56 5.78 7.52 14.18
CA SER A 56 4.42 7.67 13.67
C SER A 56 3.36 7.44 14.75
N TYR A 57 2.12 7.70 14.35
CA TYR A 57 0.95 7.41 15.18
C TYR A 57 0.88 5.94 15.66
N PHE A 58 1.42 5.02 14.88
CA PHE A 58 1.42 3.58 15.17
C PHE A 58 2.77 3.06 15.68
N GLU A 59 3.66 3.94 16.16
CA GLU A 59 5.02 3.57 16.57
C GLU A 59 5.05 2.48 17.65
N SER A 60 4.11 2.53 18.61
CA SER A 60 4.02 1.58 19.72
C SER A 60 3.67 0.15 19.32
N ILE A 61 3.17 -0.04 18.10
CA ILE A 61 2.76 -1.36 17.57
C ILE A 61 3.56 -1.79 16.35
N ILE A 62 4.67 -1.11 16.06
CA ILE A 62 5.60 -1.55 15.02
C ILE A 62 6.24 -2.86 15.45
N PHE A 63 6.04 -3.89 14.63
CA PHE A 63 6.52 -5.24 14.92
C PHE A 63 8.04 -5.34 14.80
N HIS A 64 8.63 -4.76 13.75
CA HIS A 64 10.08 -4.72 13.56
C HIS A 64 10.52 -3.51 12.73
N LYS A 65 11.82 -3.12 12.88
CA LYS A 65 12.44 -1.98 12.18
C LYS A 65 13.82 -2.32 11.66
N TRP A 66 14.11 -1.90 10.43
CA TRP A 66 15.43 -2.04 9.82
C TRP A 66 16.01 -0.68 9.48
N GLN A 67 17.33 -0.55 9.70
CA GLN A 67 18.13 0.60 9.30
C GLN A 67 18.97 0.32 8.07
N ASN A 68 19.10 -0.94 7.66
CA ASN A 68 19.85 -1.35 6.50
C ASN A 68 18.91 -2.06 5.51
N LEU A 69 18.95 -1.59 4.26
CA LEU A 69 18.29 -2.25 3.14
C LEU A 69 19.31 -2.85 2.21
N ARG A 70 19.04 -4.05 1.75
CA ARG A 70 19.80 -4.77 0.75
C ARG A 70 18.97 -4.93 -0.53
N ILE A 71 19.60 -4.68 -1.66
CA ILE A 71 19.06 -4.87 -3.00
C ILE A 71 20.04 -5.75 -3.77
N ASP A 72 19.57 -6.85 -4.34
CA ASP A 72 20.36 -7.81 -5.10
C ASP A 72 19.83 -7.92 -6.53
N GLY A 73 20.71 -7.86 -7.53
CA GLY A 73 20.34 -8.03 -8.94
C GLY A 73 21.52 -7.78 -9.87
N GLU A 74 21.43 -8.24 -11.10
CA GLU A 74 22.48 -8.06 -12.13
C GLU A 74 23.91 -8.47 -11.67
N GLY A 75 24.00 -9.45 -10.78
CA GLY A 75 25.28 -9.89 -10.20
C GLY A 75 25.87 -8.94 -9.16
N GLU A 76 25.16 -7.91 -8.76
CA GLU A 76 25.60 -6.93 -7.76
C GLU A 76 24.76 -7.00 -6.49
N VAL A 77 25.37 -6.61 -5.38
CA VAL A 77 24.75 -6.48 -4.06
C VAL A 77 24.92 -5.04 -3.57
N LEU A 78 23.84 -4.38 -3.23
CA LEU A 78 23.82 -3.02 -2.70
C LEU A 78 23.26 -3.02 -1.29
N THR A 79 24.11 -2.98 -0.26
CA THR A 79 23.66 -2.74 1.11
C THR A 79 23.80 -1.27 1.45
N ARG A 80 22.75 -0.66 1.98
CA ARG A 80 22.67 0.78 2.28
C ARG A 80 22.02 1.02 3.63
N ASN A 81 22.67 1.85 4.45
CA ASN A 81 22.01 2.43 5.61
C ASN A 81 21.04 3.53 5.14
N ILE A 82 19.80 3.49 5.63
CA ILE A 82 18.71 4.34 5.14
C ILE A 82 18.43 5.57 6.00
N LYS A 83 19.23 5.83 7.03
CA LYS A 83 19.05 7.05 7.84
C LYS A 83 18.89 8.30 6.95
N PRO A 84 17.98 9.21 7.29
CA PRO A 84 17.16 9.29 8.52
C PRO A 84 15.91 8.39 8.52
N TYR A 85 15.65 7.59 7.49
CA TYR A 85 14.51 6.68 7.46
C TYR A 85 14.76 5.43 8.31
N SER A 86 13.65 4.82 8.73
CA SER A 86 13.56 3.43 9.20
C SER A 86 12.55 2.68 8.34
N TYR A 87 12.89 1.50 7.88
CA TYR A 87 11.93 0.60 7.24
C TYR A 87 11.23 -0.18 8.34
N LYS A 88 9.90 -0.14 8.36
CA LYS A 88 9.07 -0.61 9.47
C LYS A 88 8.10 -1.67 8.96
N MET A 89 7.87 -2.68 9.79
CA MET A 89 6.86 -3.72 9.58
C MET A 89 5.75 -3.57 10.62
N LEU A 90 4.52 -3.52 10.16
CA LEU A 90 3.31 -3.49 10.97
C LEU A 90 2.41 -4.65 10.55
N ARG A 91 2.10 -5.55 11.48
CA ARG A 91 1.19 -6.69 11.24
C ARG A 91 -0.26 -6.26 11.42
N ALA A 92 -1.14 -6.78 10.58
CA ALA A 92 -2.56 -6.46 10.64
C ALA A 92 -3.19 -6.79 12.00
N GLN A 93 -2.84 -7.92 12.61
CA GLN A 93 -3.36 -8.30 13.92
C GLN A 93 -3.01 -7.28 15.02
N ASP A 94 -1.78 -6.74 15.02
CA ASP A 94 -1.33 -5.74 16.01
C ASP A 94 -2.07 -4.42 15.81
N PHE A 95 -2.26 -4.03 14.54
CA PHE A 95 -3.03 -2.84 14.17
C PHE A 95 -4.52 -2.98 14.54
N TYR A 96 -5.13 -4.12 14.27
CA TYR A 96 -6.53 -4.36 14.62
C TYR A 96 -6.75 -4.39 16.13
N GLN A 97 -5.84 -5.00 16.89
CA GLN A 97 -5.91 -5.02 18.34
C GLN A 97 -5.77 -3.59 18.90
N PHE A 98 -4.79 -2.83 18.44
CA PHE A 98 -4.62 -1.43 18.82
C PHE A 98 -5.91 -0.60 18.57
N ALA A 99 -6.51 -0.76 17.40
CA ALA A 99 -7.75 -0.06 17.07
C ALA A 99 -8.91 -0.48 17.98
N LYS A 100 -9.06 -1.77 18.25
CA LYS A 100 -10.10 -2.29 19.15
C LYS A 100 -9.92 -1.76 20.58
N ASP A 101 -8.70 -1.78 21.11
CA ASP A 101 -8.40 -1.30 22.46
C ASP A 101 -8.69 0.20 22.59
N LYS A 102 -8.33 0.96 21.56
CA LYS A 102 -8.54 2.42 21.52
C LYS A 102 -9.99 2.82 21.37
N LEU A 103 -10.75 2.09 20.57
CA LEU A 103 -12.14 2.45 20.23
C LEU A 103 -13.17 1.74 21.12
N GLY A 104 -12.82 0.61 21.74
CA GLY A 104 -13.76 -0.29 22.40
C GLY A 104 -14.48 0.32 23.61
N ASN A 105 -13.87 1.26 24.29
CA ASN A 105 -14.47 1.95 25.47
C ASN A 105 -15.20 3.26 25.07
N ASN A 106 -15.19 3.65 23.81
CA ASN A 106 -15.84 4.88 23.38
C ASN A 106 -17.32 4.64 23.07
N LYS A 107 -18.21 5.18 23.94
CA LYS A 107 -19.66 5.01 23.85
C LYS A 107 -20.27 5.63 22.57
N ASN A 108 -19.56 6.52 21.91
CA ASN A 108 -19.99 7.16 20.68
C ASN A 108 -19.61 6.38 19.42
N ILE A 109 -18.90 5.24 19.57
CA ILE A 109 -18.47 4.38 18.44
C ILE A 109 -19.18 3.05 18.51
N LYS A 110 -19.86 2.74 17.42
CA LYS A 110 -20.56 1.46 17.24
C LYS A 110 -19.91 0.64 16.12
N TRP A 111 -19.59 -0.61 16.41
CA TRP A 111 -19.17 -1.59 15.41
C TRP A 111 -20.38 -2.36 14.91
N VAL A 112 -20.48 -2.52 13.59
CA VAL A 112 -21.50 -3.31 12.92
C VAL A 112 -20.83 -4.34 12.02
N HIS A 113 -21.09 -5.60 12.30
CA HIS A 113 -20.61 -6.70 11.46
C HIS A 113 -21.66 -6.97 10.39
N ALA A 114 -21.46 -6.45 9.18
CA ALA A 114 -22.42 -6.55 8.10
C ALA A 114 -21.78 -6.42 6.72
N ASP A 115 -22.41 -7.03 5.72
CA ASP A 115 -22.09 -6.83 4.32
C ASP A 115 -22.75 -5.57 3.78
N ILE A 116 -21.95 -4.64 3.25
CA ILE A 116 -22.42 -3.42 2.60
C ILE A 116 -22.78 -3.74 1.14
N THR A 117 -24.05 -3.51 0.78
CA THR A 117 -24.57 -3.79 -0.55
C THR A 117 -24.68 -2.55 -1.42
N LYS A 118 -24.88 -1.37 -0.82
CA LYS A 118 -25.02 -0.09 -1.54
C LYS A 118 -24.62 1.09 -0.68
N ILE A 119 -23.99 2.08 -1.28
CA ILE A 119 -23.71 3.40 -0.68
C ILE A 119 -24.22 4.44 -1.68
N TYR A 120 -24.98 5.44 -1.18
CA TYR A 120 -25.50 6.53 -2.01
C TYR A 120 -25.75 7.78 -1.18
N THR A 121 -25.97 8.91 -1.84
CA THR A 121 -26.33 10.17 -1.19
C THR A 121 -27.73 10.58 -1.62
N GLU A 122 -28.56 10.89 -0.65
CA GLU A 122 -29.89 11.44 -0.88
C GLU A 122 -30.15 12.57 0.11
N ASN A 123 -30.77 13.67 -0.33
CA ASN A 123 -31.09 14.85 0.49
C ASN A 123 -29.90 15.34 1.33
N ASN A 124 -28.70 15.30 0.75
CA ASN A 124 -27.44 15.72 1.41
C ASN A 124 -27.04 14.86 2.62
N VAL A 125 -27.48 13.61 2.67
CA VAL A 125 -27.19 12.59 3.68
C VAL A 125 -26.58 11.37 3.02
N ALA A 126 -25.55 10.77 3.59
CA ALA A 126 -25.01 9.50 3.13
C ALA A 126 -25.88 8.34 3.64
N HIS A 127 -26.19 7.42 2.76
CA HIS A 127 -26.94 6.19 3.03
C HIS A 127 -26.05 4.99 2.79
N VAL A 128 -26.01 4.07 3.75
CA VAL A 128 -25.28 2.80 3.66
C VAL A 128 -26.26 1.66 3.92
N VAL A 129 -26.51 0.88 2.89
CA VAL A 129 -27.40 -0.29 2.95
C VAL A 129 -26.57 -1.54 3.17
N THR A 130 -26.99 -2.35 4.12
CA THR A 130 -26.35 -3.61 4.50
C THR A 130 -27.37 -4.73 4.58
N ASN A 131 -26.91 -5.98 4.74
CA ASN A 131 -27.77 -7.11 5.06
C ASN A 131 -28.44 -7.01 6.44
N GLU A 132 -27.94 -6.15 7.35
CA GLU A 132 -28.48 -5.91 8.69
C GLU A 132 -29.37 -4.64 8.77
N GLY A 133 -29.61 -3.98 7.64
CA GLY A 133 -30.44 -2.78 7.56
C GLY A 133 -29.74 -1.56 6.97
N GLU A 134 -30.38 -0.41 7.13
CA GLU A 134 -29.92 0.85 6.55
C GLU A 134 -29.41 1.81 7.64
N PHE A 135 -28.26 2.44 7.35
CA PHE A 135 -27.58 3.41 8.19
C PHE A 135 -27.42 4.73 7.44
N THR A 136 -27.54 5.84 8.16
CA THR A 136 -27.43 7.18 7.57
C THR A 136 -26.48 8.07 8.37
N ALA A 137 -25.74 8.95 7.67
CA ALA A 137 -24.85 9.89 8.32
C ALA A 137 -24.63 11.18 7.52
N ALA A 138 -24.12 12.21 8.19
CA ALA A 138 -23.69 13.43 7.51
C ALA A 138 -22.52 13.18 6.54
N TRP A 139 -21.62 12.25 6.88
CA TRP A 139 -20.52 11.80 6.03
C TRP A 139 -20.34 10.28 6.09
N CYS A 140 -20.04 9.69 4.95
CA CYS A 140 -19.56 8.31 4.84
C CYS A 140 -18.12 8.30 4.31
N PHE A 141 -17.21 7.60 4.99
CA PHE A 141 -15.85 7.32 4.52
C PHE A 141 -15.77 5.86 4.11
N SER A 142 -15.57 5.59 2.82
CA SER A 142 -15.61 4.23 2.29
C SER A 142 -14.25 3.78 1.75
N SER A 143 -13.77 2.64 2.25
CA SER A 143 -12.62 1.94 1.71
C SER A 143 -13.02 0.74 0.82
N ILE A 144 -14.31 0.58 0.56
CA ILE A 144 -14.84 -0.51 -0.24
C ILE A 144 -14.71 -0.13 -1.72
N PRO A 145 -14.13 -1.00 -2.56
CA PRO A 145 -14.04 -0.77 -3.99
C PRO A 145 -15.45 -0.64 -4.60
N TYR A 146 -15.72 0.48 -5.24
CA TYR A 146 -17.01 0.79 -5.88
C TYR A 146 -16.93 0.77 -7.40
N GLN A 147 -15.73 0.87 -7.93
CA GLN A 147 -15.46 1.02 -9.35
C GLN A 147 -14.67 -0.18 -9.86
N LYS A 148 -15.10 -0.73 -10.98
CA LYS A 148 -14.30 -1.67 -11.76
C LYS A 148 -13.28 -0.88 -12.59
N ILE A 149 -12.02 -1.24 -12.48
CA ILE A 149 -10.95 -0.65 -13.28
C ILE A 149 -11.10 -1.15 -14.72
N ASP A 150 -11.21 -0.23 -15.66
CA ASP A 150 -11.17 -0.56 -17.08
C ASP A 150 -9.71 -0.88 -17.50
N LYS A 151 -9.41 -2.17 -17.53
CA LYS A 151 -8.07 -2.68 -17.87
C LYS A 151 -7.71 -2.57 -19.34
N ILE A 152 -8.66 -2.21 -20.21
CA ILE A 152 -8.46 -2.05 -21.65
C ILE A 152 -7.98 -0.63 -21.96
N ASN A 153 -8.66 0.36 -21.37
CA ASN A 153 -8.40 1.78 -21.66
C ASN A 153 -7.38 2.43 -20.70
N ASN A 154 -6.98 1.73 -19.65
CA ASN A 154 -5.96 2.20 -18.70
C ASN A 154 -4.74 1.27 -18.69
N LEU A 155 -3.58 1.85 -18.36
CA LEU A 155 -2.41 1.06 -17.98
C LEU A 155 -2.77 0.23 -16.74
N TYR A 156 -2.41 -1.03 -16.74
CA TYR A 156 -2.76 -1.93 -15.65
C TYR A 156 -1.75 -3.06 -15.48
N LEU A 157 -1.22 -3.16 -14.29
CA LEU A 157 -0.53 -4.34 -13.78
C LEU A 157 -1.12 -4.65 -12.40
N ASP A 158 -1.10 -5.90 -12.00
CA ASP A 158 -1.24 -6.27 -10.60
C ASP A 158 0.16 -6.46 -10.01
N GLN A 159 0.45 -5.83 -8.87
CA GLN A 159 1.47 -6.30 -7.97
C GLN A 159 0.85 -7.41 -7.15
N HIS A 160 0.97 -8.62 -7.61
CA HIS A 160 0.49 -9.79 -6.88
C HIS A 160 1.64 -10.46 -6.16
N PHE A 161 1.36 -11.02 -5.00
CA PHE A 161 2.39 -11.54 -4.12
C PHE A 161 1.91 -12.73 -3.30
N LYS A 162 2.90 -13.53 -2.86
CA LYS A 162 2.76 -14.55 -1.82
C LYS A 162 3.94 -14.48 -0.87
N GLY A 163 3.64 -14.43 0.42
CA GLY A 163 4.61 -14.37 1.51
C GLY A 163 4.48 -15.55 2.46
N TRP A 164 5.60 -16.07 2.92
CA TRP A 164 5.71 -17.07 3.97
C TRP A 164 6.42 -16.50 5.18
N PHE A 165 5.79 -16.55 6.34
CA PHE A 165 6.45 -16.37 7.63
C PHE A 165 7.10 -17.69 8.02
N ILE A 166 8.41 -17.78 7.86
CA ILE A 166 9.16 -19.01 8.10
C ILE A 166 9.96 -18.94 9.40
N LYS A 167 10.15 -20.12 10.00
CA LYS A 167 11.06 -20.33 11.12
C LYS A 167 12.06 -21.42 10.77
N THR A 168 13.33 -21.07 10.75
CA THR A 168 14.43 -21.99 10.45
C THR A 168 14.89 -22.76 11.69
N LYS A 169 15.37 -23.98 11.50
CA LYS A 169 15.91 -24.83 12.57
C LYS A 169 17.22 -24.29 13.16
N LYS A 170 17.96 -23.51 12.40
CA LYS A 170 19.26 -22.92 12.79
C LYS A 170 19.24 -21.42 12.53
N PRO A 171 20.02 -20.61 13.24
CA PRO A 171 20.22 -19.20 12.92
C PRO A 171 20.67 -19.04 11.48
N THR A 172 19.94 -18.26 10.70
CA THR A 172 20.12 -18.11 9.26
C THR A 172 20.14 -16.64 8.85
N PHE A 173 19.34 -15.81 9.52
CA PHE A 173 19.07 -14.45 9.07
C PHE A 173 19.83 -13.40 9.88
N ASN A 174 20.03 -12.25 9.25
CA ASN A 174 20.49 -11.03 9.94
C ASN A 174 19.28 -10.10 10.19
N ALA A 175 18.78 -10.08 11.41
CA ALA A 175 17.63 -9.25 11.80
C ALA A 175 17.83 -7.73 11.67
N LYS A 176 19.05 -7.27 11.38
CA LYS A 176 19.38 -5.83 11.20
C LYS A 176 19.33 -5.36 9.74
N GLU A 177 19.11 -6.29 8.80
CA GLU A 177 19.11 -6.02 7.36
C GLU A 177 17.86 -6.60 6.71
N ALA A 178 17.09 -5.78 6.00
CA ALA A 178 15.99 -6.24 5.17
C ALA A 178 16.45 -6.36 3.71
N HIS A 179 16.21 -7.51 3.08
CA HIS A 179 16.32 -7.63 1.63
C HIS A 179 15.07 -6.98 1.03
N PHE A 180 15.24 -5.76 0.54
CA PHE A 180 14.14 -4.90 0.11
C PHE A 180 13.66 -5.21 -1.31
N MET A 181 14.58 -5.59 -2.19
CA MET A 181 14.32 -6.11 -3.53
C MET A 181 15.45 -7.06 -3.90
N ASP A 182 15.17 -8.33 -3.94
CA ASP A 182 16.11 -9.36 -4.39
C ASP A 182 15.63 -9.93 -5.73
N PHE A 183 16.28 -9.50 -6.81
CA PHE A 183 15.94 -9.90 -8.19
C PHE A 183 16.56 -11.22 -8.61
N ARG A 184 17.26 -11.95 -7.74
CA ARG A 184 17.89 -13.23 -8.04
C ARG A 184 16.88 -14.37 -8.23
N THR A 185 15.87 -14.13 -9.04
CA THR A 185 14.86 -15.09 -9.50
C THR A 185 14.65 -14.90 -11.01
N PRO A 186 14.30 -15.95 -11.78
CA PRO A 186 14.05 -15.81 -13.21
C PRO A 186 12.94 -14.78 -13.49
N GLN A 187 13.24 -13.74 -14.25
CA GLN A 187 12.34 -12.60 -14.49
C GLN A 187 11.18 -12.93 -15.45
N LYS A 188 11.36 -13.88 -16.39
CA LYS A 188 10.35 -14.37 -17.34
C LYS A 188 9.54 -13.26 -18.02
N ASP A 189 10.23 -12.21 -18.48
CA ASP A 189 9.65 -11.00 -19.08
C ASP A 189 8.66 -10.24 -18.18
N GLU A 190 8.80 -10.36 -16.87
CA GLU A 190 8.04 -9.60 -15.86
C GLU A 190 9.03 -8.93 -14.92
N THR A 191 8.54 -8.09 -14.02
CA THR A 191 9.36 -7.61 -12.92
C THR A 191 9.05 -8.44 -11.69
N ARG A 192 10.01 -9.23 -11.23
CA ARG A 192 9.89 -10.11 -10.07
C ARG A 192 11.02 -9.89 -9.11
N PHE A 193 10.71 -9.87 -7.83
CA PHE A 193 11.72 -9.82 -6.78
C PHE A 193 11.18 -10.41 -5.49
N LEU A 194 12.09 -10.81 -4.62
CA LEU A 194 11.72 -11.28 -3.30
C LEU A 194 12.06 -10.24 -2.25
N TYR A 195 11.18 -10.12 -1.26
CA TYR A 195 11.50 -9.56 0.03
C TYR A 195 11.97 -10.68 0.95
N VAL A 196 13.04 -10.43 1.72
CA VAL A 196 13.37 -11.23 2.90
C VAL A 196 13.49 -10.28 4.07
N LEU A 197 12.54 -10.36 4.98
CA LEU A 197 12.37 -9.40 6.06
C LEU A 197 12.54 -10.13 7.41
N PRO A 198 13.79 -10.32 7.87
CA PRO A 198 14.07 -11.02 9.12
C PRO A 198 13.72 -10.16 10.33
N TYR A 199 13.04 -10.74 11.30
CA TYR A 199 12.76 -10.07 12.57
C TYR A 199 13.48 -10.71 13.76
N ASN A 200 14.14 -11.85 13.55
CA ASN A 200 15.18 -12.43 14.41
C ASN A 200 16.10 -13.34 13.58
N GLU A 201 17.05 -14.02 14.21
CA GLU A 201 18.03 -14.86 13.52
C GLU A 201 17.43 -16.12 12.88
N ASN A 202 16.26 -16.54 13.31
CA ASN A 202 15.58 -17.75 12.83
C ASN A 202 14.27 -17.46 12.09
N GLU A 203 13.72 -16.27 12.15
CA GLU A 203 12.40 -16.00 11.62
C GLU A 203 12.39 -14.79 10.67
N ALA A 204 11.74 -14.98 9.52
CA ALA A 204 11.61 -13.96 8.48
C ALA A 204 10.28 -14.10 7.72
N LEU A 205 9.78 -12.98 7.20
CA LEU A 205 8.86 -13.00 6.07
C LEU A 205 9.68 -13.14 4.79
N VAL A 206 9.38 -14.15 3.99
CA VAL A 206 9.94 -14.35 2.63
C VAL A 206 8.78 -14.23 1.65
N GLU A 207 8.80 -13.19 0.82
CA GLU A 207 7.68 -12.87 -0.06
C GLU A 207 8.15 -12.63 -1.49
N ILE A 208 7.53 -13.34 -2.44
CA ILE A 208 7.66 -13.05 -3.86
C ILE A 208 6.63 -12.02 -4.29
N ALA A 209 7.09 -10.93 -4.89
CA ALA A 209 6.25 -9.93 -5.55
C ALA A 209 6.47 -9.97 -7.07
N VAL A 210 5.39 -9.93 -7.83
CA VAL A 210 5.39 -9.99 -9.30
C VAL A 210 4.52 -8.87 -9.85
N PHE A 211 5.04 -8.12 -10.80
CA PHE A 211 4.31 -7.10 -11.54
C PHE A 211 3.88 -7.69 -12.88
N SER A 212 2.61 -8.08 -12.97
CA SER A 212 2.09 -8.78 -14.15
C SER A 212 0.57 -8.59 -14.28
N ARG A 213 0.04 -8.77 -15.48
CA ARG A 213 -1.41 -8.84 -15.71
C ARG A 213 -2.01 -10.20 -15.38
N ILE A 214 -1.16 -11.23 -15.32
CA ILE A 214 -1.57 -12.62 -15.13
C ILE A 214 -0.99 -13.12 -13.81
N HIS A 215 -1.86 -13.54 -12.91
CA HIS A 215 -1.43 -14.09 -11.64
C HIS A 215 -0.83 -15.49 -11.82
N LEU A 216 0.15 -15.79 -11.00
CA LEU A 216 0.72 -17.14 -10.92
C LEU A 216 -0.27 -18.09 -10.23
N SER A 217 -0.16 -19.37 -10.53
CA SER A 217 -0.84 -20.40 -9.75
C SER A 217 -0.17 -20.56 -8.38
N GLU A 218 -0.90 -21.13 -7.43
CA GLU A 218 -0.40 -21.40 -6.08
C GLU A 218 0.94 -22.19 -6.10
N ASN A 219 1.00 -23.25 -6.89
CA ASN A 219 2.21 -24.06 -7.04
C ASN A 219 3.40 -23.28 -7.63
N GLN A 220 3.14 -22.33 -8.51
CA GLN A 220 4.20 -21.49 -9.08
C GLN A 220 4.80 -20.55 -8.04
N TYR A 221 3.98 -19.90 -7.20
CA TYR A 221 4.48 -19.07 -6.10
C TYR A 221 5.33 -19.90 -5.14
N GLN A 222 4.82 -21.06 -4.70
CA GLN A 222 5.51 -21.95 -3.77
C GLN A 222 6.86 -22.40 -4.35
N SER A 223 6.87 -22.87 -5.59
CA SER A 223 8.10 -23.29 -6.26
C SER A 223 9.14 -22.18 -6.37
N ILE A 224 8.71 -20.92 -6.63
CA ILE A 224 9.66 -19.80 -6.71
C ILE A 224 10.30 -19.55 -5.34
N ILE A 225 9.51 -19.54 -4.27
CA ILE A 225 10.02 -19.30 -2.92
C ILE A 225 10.95 -20.43 -2.48
N GLU A 226 10.58 -21.71 -2.71
CA GLU A 226 11.40 -22.87 -2.36
C GLU A 226 12.73 -22.86 -3.08
N VAL A 227 12.72 -22.68 -4.40
CA VAL A 227 13.94 -22.61 -5.23
C VAL A 227 14.82 -21.44 -4.81
N TYR A 228 14.24 -20.29 -4.48
CA TYR A 228 14.98 -19.14 -3.99
C TYR A 228 15.64 -19.41 -2.63
N LEU A 229 14.90 -20.01 -1.68
CA LEU A 229 15.43 -20.37 -0.36
C LEU A 229 16.57 -21.39 -0.47
N GLU A 230 16.44 -22.39 -1.34
CA GLU A 230 17.49 -23.37 -1.55
C GLU A 230 18.74 -22.75 -2.18
N ASN A 231 18.59 -21.97 -3.26
CA ASN A 231 19.72 -21.44 -4.01
C ASN A 231 20.47 -20.29 -3.32
N HIS A 232 19.78 -19.47 -2.52
CA HIS A 232 20.38 -18.23 -1.97
C HIS A 232 20.54 -18.25 -0.47
N TRP A 233 19.83 -19.16 0.23
CA TRP A 233 19.89 -19.28 1.68
C TRP A 233 20.35 -20.67 2.14
N ASN A 234 20.56 -21.60 1.21
CA ASN A 234 20.90 -23.01 1.47
C ASN A 234 19.90 -23.67 2.44
N LEU A 235 18.61 -23.34 2.28
CA LEU A 235 17.50 -23.86 3.06
C LEU A 235 16.65 -24.79 2.21
N LYS A 236 16.66 -26.06 2.52
CA LYS A 236 15.74 -27.07 1.94
C LYS A 236 14.42 -27.06 2.71
N ARG A 237 13.39 -27.70 2.14
CA ARG A 237 12.05 -27.73 2.74
C ARG A 237 12.02 -28.25 4.16
N GLU A 238 12.89 -29.18 4.51
CA GLU A 238 13.03 -29.72 5.86
C GLU A 238 13.73 -28.79 6.86
N ASP A 239 14.39 -27.73 6.43
CA ASP A 239 15.16 -26.82 7.30
C ASP A 239 14.32 -25.73 7.95
N TYR A 240 13.07 -25.57 7.52
CA TYR A 240 12.16 -24.53 8.05
C TYR A 240 10.72 -25.04 8.14
N VAL A 241 9.94 -24.32 8.95
CA VAL A 241 8.48 -24.44 9.03
C VAL A 241 7.83 -23.14 8.59
N ILE A 242 6.68 -23.24 7.94
CA ILE A 242 5.86 -22.09 7.55
C ILE A 242 4.83 -21.89 8.66
N ASN A 243 4.95 -20.81 9.40
CA ASN A 243 4.06 -20.49 10.51
C ASN A 243 2.78 -19.79 10.05
N HIS A 244 2.88 -18.99 9.01
CA HIS A 244 1.77 -18.22 8.44
C HIS A 244 2.06 -17.91 6.96
N GLU A 245 1.00 -17.78 6.19
CA GLU A 245 1.07 -17.38 4.77
C GLU A 245 0.20 -16.16 4.53
N GLU A 246 0.69 -15.27 3.69
CA GLU A 246 -0.12 -14.16 3.18
C GLU A 246 -0.09 -14.13 1.66
N THR A 247 -1.17 -13.64 1.07
CA THR A 247 -1.29 -13.46 -0.37
C THR A 247 -2.17 -12.26 -0.66
N GLY A 248 -1.91 -11.61 -1.77
CA GLY A 248 -2.72 -10.48 -2.18
C GLY A 248 -2.32 -9.94 -3.55
N ASN A 249 -3.05 -8.91 -3.94
CA ASN A 249 -2.71 -8.13 -5.11
C ASN A 249 -3.03 -6.65 -4.89
N ILE A 250 -2.23 -5.80 -5.47
CA ILE A 250 -2.37 -4.35 -5.44
C ILE A 250 -2.50 -3.89 -6.90
N PRO A 251 -3.64 -3.33 -7.30
CA PRO A 251 -3.81 -2.76 -8.64
C PRO A 251 -2.85 -1.59 -8.87
N MET A 252 -1.97 -1.73 -9.84
CA MET A 252 -1.09 -0.68 -10.34
C MET A 252 -1.71 -0.14 -11.63
N THR A 253 -2.32 1.02 -11.57
CA THR A 253 -3.08 1.56 -12.69
C THR A 253 -3.04 3.08 -12.74
N ASP A 254 -3.16 3.62 -13.95
CA ASP A 254 -3.33 5.06 -14.16
C ASP A 254 -4.80 5.49 -14.24
N ALA A 255 -5.73 4.56 -13.98
CA ALA A 255 -7.14 4.87 -13.90
C ALA A 255 -7.42 5.95 -12.85
N SER A 256 -8.37 6.82 -13.18
CA SER A 256 -8.83 7.83 -12.23
C SER A 256 -9.79 7.23 -11.22
N PHE A 257 -9.56 7.48 -9.95
CA PHE A 257 -10.46 7.10 -8.87
C PHE A 257 -11.36 8.28 -8.52
N LYS A 258 -12.65 8.01 -8.36
CA LYS A 258 -13.61 9.00 -7.85
C LYS A 258 -13.40 9.11 -6.34
N GLU A 259 -12.99 10.26 -5.89
CA GLU A 259 -12.62 10.45 -4.48
C GLU A 259 -13.78 10.91 -3.62
N VAL A 260 -14.77 11.59 -4.24
CA VAL A 260 -15.96 12.09 -3.55
C VAL A 260 -17.20 11.83 -4.41
N GLU A 261 -18.25 11.34 -3.78
CA GLU A 261 -19.59 11.20 -4.36
C GLU A 261 -20.65 11.67 -3.37
N GLY A 262 -21.14 12.87 -3.57
CA GLY A 262 -22.08 13.51 -2.64
C GLY A 262 -21.50 13.59 -1.22
N ARG A 263 -22.07 12.82 -0.29
CA ARG A 263 -21.62 12.71 1.10
C ARG A 263 -20.72 11.50 1.38
N THR A 264 -20.30 10.80 0.34
CA THR A 264 -19.34 9.68 0.44
C THR A 264 -17.97 10.13 -0.01
N ILE A 265 -16.98 9.87 0.83
CA ILE A 265 -15.54 10.09 0.55
C ILE A 265 -14.87 8.72 0.50
N TYR A 266 -14.27 8.41 -0.64
CA TYR A 266 -13.53 7.17 -0.81
C TYR A 266 -12.12 7.33 -0.26
N ILE A 267 -11.67 6.37 0.54
CA ILE A 267 -10.35 6.35 1.23
C ILE A 267 -9.62 5.04 0.95
N GLY A 268 -8.31 5.00 1.23
CA GLY A 268 -7.49 3.83 0.96
C GLY A 268 -7.35 3.55 -0.54
N MET A 269 -7.23 2.31 -0.94
CA MET A 269 -7.14 1.92 -2.36
C MET A 269 -8.35 2.38 -3.17
N ALA A 270 -9.55 2.31 -2.60
CA ALA A 270 -10.77 2.78 -3.26
C ALA A 270 -10.75 4.29 -3.55
N GLY A 271 -10.04 5.07 -2.74
CA GLY A 271 -9.89 6.52 -2.91
C GLY A 271 -8.60 6.95 -3.61
N GLY A 272 -7.82 6.01 -4.18
CA GLY A 272 -6.59 6.33 -4.91
C GLY A 272 -5.38 6.64 -4.03
N ASP A 273 -5.35 6.18 -2.77
CA ASP A 273 -4.19 6.38 -1.88
C ASP A 273 -2.97 5.50 -2.24
N THR A 274 -3.13 4.56 -3.17
CA THR A 274 -2.07 3.69 -3.66
C THR A 274 -1.23 4.39 -4.73
N ARG A 275 0.08 4.31 -4.62
CA ARG A 275 0.99 4.74 -5.68
C ARG A 275 0.88 3.79 -6.88
N SER A 276 0.49 4.34 -8.02
CA SER A 276 0.16 3.56 -9.22
C SER A 276 1.33 2.72 -9.76
N SER A 277 2.57 3.14 -9.54
CA SER A 277 3.77 2.47 -10.08
C SER A 277 4.52 1.59 -9.08
N THR A 278 4.18 1.66 -7.79
CA THR A 278 4.95 0.97 -6.74
C THR A 278 4.08 0.24 -5.71
N GLY A 279 2.76 0.45 -5.72
CA GLY A 279 1.83 -0.17 -4.77
C GLY A 279 1.87 0.39 -3.35
N TYR A 280 2.79 1.27 -3.00
CA TYR A 280 2.89 1.82 -1.64
C TYR A 280 1.64 2.63 -1.28
N THR A 281 1.02 2.27 -0.16
CA THR A 281 -0.31 2.76 0.21
C THR A 281 -0.36 3.31 1.64
N PHE A 282 0.27 2.63 2.61
CA PHE A 282 0.05 2.87 4.05
C PHE A 282 0.32 4.32 4.47
N ILE A 283 1.45 4.89 4.11
CA ILE A 283 1.80 6.28 4.47
C ILE A 283 0.88 7.31 3.79
N ASN A 284 0.45 7.05 2.57
CA ASN A 284 -0.50 7.93 1.88
C ASN A 284 -1.87 7.94 2.58
N ILE A 285 -2.31 6.77 3.06
CA ILE A 285 -3.50 6.65 3.92
C ILE A 285 -3.34 7.54 5.15
N GLN A 286 -2.21 7.45 5.87
CA GLN A 286 -2.00 8.21 7.09
C GLN A 286 -2.08 9.71 6.84
N ARG A 287 -1.42 10.21 5.80
CA ARG A 287 -1.46 11.62 5.39
C ARG A 287 -2.84 12.09 4.99
N ARG A 288 -3.60 11.25 4.30
CA ARG A 288 -4.96 11.59 3.90
C ARG A 288 -5.90 11.65 5.09
N VAL A 289 -5.82 10.67 5.97
CA VAL A 289 -6.60 10.63 7.20
C VAL A 289 -6.36 11.88 8.07
N GLU A 290 -5.11 12.29 8.24
CA GLU A 290 -4.78 13.53 8.97
C GLU A 290 -5.43 14.77 8.34
N ARG A 291 -5.42 14.88 7.03
CA ARG A 291 -6.10 16.01 6.34
C ARG A 291 -7.62 15.97 6.50
N ILE A 292 -8.20 14.77 6.43
CA ILE A 292 -9.65 14.58 6.65
C ILE A 292 -10.04 15.02 8.07
N VAL A 293 -9.30 14.56 9.08
CA VAL A 293 -9.57 14.92 10.49
C VAL A 293 -9.46 16.43 10.68
N LYS A 294 -8.37 17.05 10.22
CA LYS A 294 -8.18 18.51 10.29
C LYS A 294 -9.30 19.30 9.60
N ALA A 295 -9.79 18.82 8.46
CA ALA A 295 -10.91 19.45 7.76
C ALA A 295 -12.20 19.38 8.58
N LEU A 296 -12.48 18.23 9.21
CA LEU A 296 -13.65 18.06 10.07
C LEU A 296 -13.57 18.89 11.35
N GLU A 297 -12.39 18.99 11.97
CA GLU A 297 -12.17 19.80 13.19
C GLU A 297 -12.53 21.26 12.99
N ILE A 298 -12.23 21.83 11.83
CA ILE A 298 -12.59 23.22 11.51
C ILE A 298 -13.98 23.38 10.88
N GLY A 299 -14.81 22.32 10.88
CA GLY A 299 -16.13 22.33 10.24
C GLY A 299 -16.10 22.44 8.71
N GLY A 300 -14.95 22.17 8.09
CA GLY A 300 -14.76 22.23 6.65
C GLY A 300 -15.27 20.99 5.91
N ASN A 301 -15.15 21.01 4.58
CA ASN A 301 -15.51 19.89 3.74
C ASN A 301 -14.34 18.89 3.68
N PRO A 302 -14.47 17.67 4.24
CA PRO A 302 -13.40 16.68 4.24
C PRO A 302 -13.10 16.11 2.84
N GLY A 303 -13.94 16.34 1.84
CA GLY A 303 -13.68 15.99 0.45
C GLY A 303 -12.69 16.91 -0.26
N ASN A 304 -12.47 18.12 0.26
CA ASN A 304 -11.53 19.10 -0.33
C ASN A 304 -10.06 18.88 0.12
N THR A 305 -9.72 17.68 0.54
CA THR A 305 -8.38 17.31 1.06
C THR A 305 -7.39 16.92 0.00
N LEU A 306 -7.81 16.95 -1.27
CA LEU A 306 -7.00 16.54 -2.40
C LEU A 306 -6.04 17.63 -2.84
N ARG A 307 -4.84 17.22 -3.20
CA ARG A 307 -3.85 18.11 -3.82
C ARG A 307 -3.44 17.54 -5.16
N PHE A 308 -3.29 18.43 -6.16
CA PHE A 308 -2.61 18.08 -7.40
C PHE A 308 -1.26 17.44 -7.04
N ASN A 309 -1.07 16.21 -7.53
CA ASN A 309 0.14 15.45 -7.24
C ASN A 309 0.85 15.13 -8.56
N ARG A 310 1.97 15.83 -8.84
CA ARG A 310 2.81 15.60 -10.02
C ARG A 310 3.36 14.17 -10.11
N PHE A 311 3.41 13.46 -8.98
CA PHE A 311 3.84 12.07 -8.92
C PHE A 311 2.88 11.14 -9.67
N HIS A 312 1.60 11.46 -9.81
CA HIS A 312 0.69 10.69 -10.67
C HIS A 312 1.17 10.62 -12.12
N TRP A 313 1.76 11.71 -12.61
CA TRP A 313 2.34 11.70 -13.97
C TRP A 313 3.61 10.85 -14.03
N TYR A 314 4.49 10.93 -13.02
CA TYR A 314 5.69 10.09 -12.96
C TYR A 314 5.34 8.61 -12.85
N ASP A 315 4.31 8.30 -12.05
CA ASP A 315 3.80 6.94 -11.90
C ASP A 315 3.26 6.39 -13.22
N LYS A 316 2.51 7.19 -13.99
CA LYS A 316 2.03 6.78 -15.31
C LYS A 316 3.17 6.43 -16.26
N VAL A 317 4.23 7.24 -16.28
CA VAL A 317 5.40 6.99 -17.13
C VAL A 317 6.12 5.72 -16.71
N LEU A 318 6.38 5.54 -15.40
CA LEU A 318 7.05 4.33 -14.90
C LEU A 318 6.20 3.08 -15.12
N LEU A 319 4.90 3.15 -14.84
CA LEU A 319 3.97 2.05 -15.06
C LEU A 319 3.95 1.63 -16.54
N ARG A 320 3.99 2.60 -17.47
CA ARG A 320 4.05 2.33 -18.90
C ARG A 320 5.34 1.62 -19.29
N VAL A 321 6.49 2.05 -18.76
CA VAL A 321 7.78 1.38 -19.01
C VAL A 321 7.72 -0.08 -18.58
N LEU A 322 7.14 -0.35 -17.41
CA LEU A 322 7.03 -1.71 -16.86
C LEU A 322 6.02 -2.57 -17.61
N GLU A 323 4.86 -2.02 -17.96
CA GLU A 323 3.79 -2.73 -18.65
C GLU A 323 4.15 -3.06 -20.09
N GLU A 324 4.69 -2.09 -20.84
CA GLU A 324 5.13 -2.26 -22.23
C GLU A 324 6.49 -2.97 -22.32
N LYS A 325 7.14 -3.24 -21.18
CA LYS A 325 8.46 -3.92 -21.08
C LYS A 325 9.54 -3.23 -21.93
N THR A 326 9.44 -1.91 -22.05
CA THR A 326 10.40 -1.12 -22.87
C THR A 326 11.79 -1.10 -22.25
N TYR A 327 11.88 -1.38 -20.93
CA TYR A 327 13.12 -1.59 -20.21
C TYR A 327 12.92 -2.65 -19.10
N PRO A 328 13.86 -3.61 -18.90
CA PRO A 328 13.73 -4.63 -17.87
C PRO A 328 13.64 -4.04 -16.47
N GLY A 329 12.65 -4.47 -15.67
CA GLY A 329 12.40 -3.90 -14.34
C GLY A 329 13.56 -4.08 -13.37
N GLU A 330 14.19 -5.27 -13.34
CA GLU A 330 15.40 -5.52 -12.55
C GLU A 330 16.49 -4.48 -12.86
N GLN A 331 16.84 -4.31 -14.13
CA GLN A 331 17.87 -3.35 -14.56
C GLN A 331 17.51 -1.91 -14.19
N LEU A 332 16.22 -1.57 -14.32
CA LEU A 332 15.72 -0.25 -13.96
C LEU A 332 15.91 0.04 -12.47
N PHE A 333 15.44 -0.84 -11.60
CA PHE A 333 15.54 -0.65 -10.17
C PHE A 333 16.99 -0.70 -9.68
N MET A 334 17.78 -1.67 -10.14
CA MET A 334 19.22 -1.75 -9.83
C MET A 334 19.95 -0.45 -10.22
N ARG A 335 19.68 0.07 -11.42
CA ARG A 335 20.25 1.32 -11.90
C ARG A 335 19.86 2.52 -11.04
N LEU A 336 18.59 2.63 -10.62
CA LEU A 336 18.13 3.71 -9.75
C LEU A 336 18.81 3.67 -8.38
N PHE A 337 18.86 2.50 -7.74
CA PHE A 337 19.50 2.32 -6.43
C PHE A 337 21.02 2.48 -6.47
N LYS A 338 21.66 2.07 -7.56
CA LYS A 338 23.11 2.21 -7.73
C LYS A 338 23.56 3.66 -7.95
N ARG A 339 22.79 4.44 -8.72
CA ARG A 339 23.15 5.79 -9.14
C ARG A 339 22.66 6.91 -8.23
N ASN A 340 21.87 6.60 -7.21
CA ASN A 340 21.36 7.58 -6.28
C ASN A 340 21.61 7.18 -4.83
N PRO A 341 21.79 8.16 -3.93
CA PRO A 341 21.72 7.91 -2.49
C PRO A 341 20.36 7.32 -2.13
N ILE A 342 20.34 6.30 -1.28
CA ILE A 342 19.13 5.54 -0.94
C ILE A 342 18.00 6.44 -0.41
N HIS A 343 18.31 7.40 0.47
CA HIS A 343 17.33 8.32 1.04
C HIS A 343 16.61 9.17 -0.03
N ARG A 344 17.29 9.45 -1.15
CA ARG A 344 16.70 10.18 -2.29
C ARG A 344 15.67 9.30 -3.01
N ILE A 345 16.02 8.03 -3.25
CA ILE A 345 15.08 7.08 -3.87
C ILE A 345 13.87 6.85 -2.98
N LEU A 346 14.07 6.63 -1.67
CA LEU A 346 12.97 6.45 -0.73
C LEU A 346 12.04 7.67 -0.69
N ALA A 347 12.58 8.89 -0.65
CA ALA A 347 11.79 10.12 -0.72
C ALA A 347 11.01 10.24 -2.05
N PHE A 348 11.62 9.87 -3.17
CA PHE A 348 10.98 9.87 -4.48
C PHE A 348 9.85 8.84 -4.57
N LEU A 349 10.09 7.60 -4.15
CA LEU A 349 9.10 6.54 -4.14
C LEU A 349 7.91 6.85 -3.21
N GLN A 350 8.11 7.64 -2.16
CA GLN A 350 7.07 8.05 -1.23
C GLN A 350 6.32 9.33 -1.63
N GLY A 351 6.80 10.02 -2.67
CA GLY A 351 6.20 11.29 -3.13
C GLY A 351 6.50 12.48 -2.22
N GLU A 352 7.65 12.47 -1.52
CA GLU A 352 8.10 13.55 -0.61
C GLU A 352 9.23 14.38 -1.19
N SER A 353 9.78 14.00 -2.32
CA SER A 353 10.91 14.68 -2.91
C SER A 353 10.52 16.06 -3.47
N GLY A 354 11.45 17.01 -3.42
CA GLY A 354 11.33 18.27 -4.13
C GLY A 354 11.79 18.15 -5.58
N MET A 355 11.36 19.09 -6.44
CA MET A 355 11.59 19.04 -7.91
C MET A 355 13.05 18.82 -8.29
N LEU A 356 14.01 19.48 -7.63
CA LEU A 356 15.44 19.30 -7.93
C LEU A 356 15.93 17.86 -7.65
N MET A 357 15.41 17.25 -6.61
CA MET A 357 15.72 15.85 -6.28
C MET A 357 15.10 14.89 -7.30
N GLU A 358 13.87 15.15 -7.72
CA GLU A 358 13.15 14.38 -8.73
C GLU A 358 13.88 14.39 -10.06
N ILE A 359 14.31 15.57 -10.54
CA ILE A 359 15.11 15.72 -11.77
C ILE A 359 16.39 14.87 -11.67
N ARG A 360 17.10 14.92 -10.55
CA ARG A 360 18.31 14.11 -10.33
C ARG A 360 18.04 12.61 -10.39
N VAL A 361 16.92 12.14 -9.85
CA VAL A 361 16.52 10.73 -9.95
C VAL A 361 16.18 10.38 -11.39
N MET A 362 15.36 11.19 -12.06
CA MET A 362 14.95 10.95 -13.44
C MET A 362 16.13 10.93 -14.43
N GLN A 363 17.15 11.77 -14.22
CA GLN A 363 18.38 11.76 -15.04
C GLN A 363 19.16 10.44 -14.95
N THR A 364 18.95 9.66 -13.90
CA THR A 364 19.59 8.33 -13.74
C THR A 364 18.81 7.20 -14.38
N ALA A 365 17.54 7.42 -14.74
CA ALA A 365 16.71 6.45 -15.45
C ALA A 365 17.20 6.26 -16.91
N PRO A 366 16.76 5.22 -17.62
CA PRO A 366 16.98 5.05 -19.06
C PRO A 366 16.21 6.14 -19.85
N LEU A 367 16.88 7.26 -20.16
CA LEU A 367 16.23 8.47 -20.67
C LEU A 367 15.46 8.26 -21.97
N LYS A 368 15.98 7.44 -22.89
CA LYS A 368 15.35 7.17 -24.19
C LYS A 368 13.95 6.53 -24.00
N GLU A 369 13.88 5.49 -23.23
CA GLU A 369 12.68 4.70 -22.93
C GLU A 369 11.67 5.53 -22.15
N PHE A 370 12.15 6.29 -21.14
CA PHE A 370 11.30 7.16 -20.33
C PHE A 370 10.75 8.36 -21.13
N ILE A 371 11.53 8.98 -22.01
CA ILE A 371 11.04 10.07 -22.87
C ILE A 371 10.00 9.53 -23.87
N SER A 372 10.25 8.37 -24.49
CA SER A 372 9.28 7.71 -25.37
C SER A 372 7.96 7.44 -24.67
N SER A 373 8.03 6.82 -23.47
CA SER A 373 6.85 6.52 -22.65
C SER A 373 6.14 7.80 -22.19
N ALA A 374 6.87 8.85 -21.82
CA ALA A 374 6.30 10.14 -21.46
C ALA A 374 5.55 10.81 -22.62
N MET A 375 6.10 10.79 -23.83
CA MET A 375 5.43 11.29 -25.03
C MET A 375 4.15 10.49 -25.34
N SER A 376 4.20 9.17 -25.18
CA SER A 376 3.03 8.31 -25.36
C SER A 376 1.93 8.62 -24.35
N VAL A 377 2.26 8.81 -23.08
CA VAL A 377 1.30 9.23 -22.03
C VAL A 377 0.63 10.56 -22.39
N LEU A 378 1.40 11.54 -22.90
CA LEU A 378 0.87 12.85 -23.30
C LEU A 378 -0.07 12.74 -24.51
N MET A 379 0.23 11.89 -25.49
CA MET A 379 -0.62 11.67 -26.66
C MET A 379 -1.95 11.03 -26.29
N HIS A 380 -1.93 9.98 -25.47
CA HIS A 380 -3.16 9.32 -25.00
C HIS A 380 -4.05 10.24 -24.16
N SER A 381 -3.45 11.09 -23.31
CA SER A 381 -4.22 12.06 -22.50
C SER A 381 -4.93 13.15 -23.34
N LYS A 382 -4.47 13.42 -24.55
CA LYS A 382 -5.12 14.37 -25.48
C LYS A 382 -6.29 13.76 -26.24
N ILE A 383 -6.24 12.46 -26.52
CA ILE A 383 -7.32 11.73 -27.21
C ILE A 383 -8.52 11.61 -26.27
N ASN A 384 -8.31 11.17 -25.01
CA ASN A 384 -9.38 11.02 -24.02
C ASN A 384 -9.99 12.33 -23.49
N ARG A 385 -9.49 13.50 -23.89
CA ARG A 385 -10.10 14.81 -23.56
C ARG A 385 -10.97 15.37 -24.71
N ARG A 386 -11.04 14.66 -25.83
CA ARG A 386 -11.81 15.11 -27.01
C ARG A 386 -13.13 14.36 -27.19
N ASP A 387 -13.33 13.31 -26.39
CA ASP A 387 -14.59 12.57 -26.22
C ASP A 387 -15.26 12.98 -24.88
#